data_5a48319555fe8b26987af01d859f14cb
#
_entry.id   5a48319555fe8b26987af01d859f14cb
#
_cell.length_a   1.000
_cell.length_b   1.000
_cell.length_c   1.000
_cell.angle_alpha   90.00
_cell.angle_beta   90.00
_cell.angle_gamma   90.00
#
_symmetry.space_group_name_H-M   'P 1'
#
loop_
_entity.id
_entity.type
_entity.pdbx_description
1 polymer ?
#
loop_
_entity_poly.entity_id
_entity_poly.type
_entity_poly.pdbx_seq_one_letter_code
_entity_poly.pdbx_strand_id
1 'polypeptide(L)'
;IMAFAFNHAESIRSFKAAQKLDPSCAMCYWGEALALGPNINVNSDGKVIMAPENRIAAFKAINKAIALSETVSEKEQAYISALSSRYDGNIESNRDPLDIAYANAMEKLSKTFPDDNDAASLFAEALMNTMPWNYWAEDGDPKPDTIKVIDSLENVLAKNPNHPLAIHLYIHAVEASSNPGRAEGPADRLGKIVPGAGHLVHMPAHIYWRIGRYHDASLVNIEAAKVDEDYIAQCNAQGFYPALYYPHNVHFLWAASTMEGRSELSIESALKVSKYVRIEQIKQIPFLEFFHTIPLLSYVRFAKWDEILAYEKPIEEFKFSLGLYHYARSIAFASTGNIKQAIIEQEKILPLKDAPEIKVIIRAGQPSDKLLEIANHLAMGQIELANMNLDSSIMHFKMAVETQDALPYREPEFWYYPTRQSLGHALLLNKDFKEAVSVFNQDLKDYPRNGWSYFGLYKAYKALNQVELSNEALMKHQEIWQMSDIELKSSIIY
;
A
#
# COMPACT_ATOMS: atom_id res chain seq x y z
N ILE A 1 -11.12 -1.04 -19.79
CA ILE A 1 -9.95 -1.60 -19.10
C ILE A 1 -9.19 -0.54 -18.32
N MET A 2 -8.81 0.63 -18.90
CA MET A 2 -8.04 1.65 -18.17
C MET A 2 -8.77 2.20 -16.95
N ALA A 3 -10.11 2.37 -17.00
CA ALA A 3 -10.90 2.68 -15.81
C ALA A 3 -10.79 1.58 -14.74
N PHE A 4 -10.83 0.31 -15.13
CA PHE A 4 -10.66 -0.85 -14.25
C PHE A 4 -9.26 -0.92 -13.61
N ALA A 5 -8.27 -0.30 -14.24
CA ALA A 5 -6.90 -0.14 -13.74
C ALA A 5 -6.69 1.17 -12.97
N PHE A 6 -7.75 1.89 -12.63
CA PHE A 6 -7.71 3.22 -12.02
C PHE A 6 -6.88 4.26 -12.80
N ASN A 7 -6.51 3.97 -14.05
CA ASN A 7 -5.91 4.94 -14.96
C ASN A 7 -7.03 5.75 -15.66
N HIS A 8 -7.73 6.54 -14.86
CA HIS A 8 -8.90 7.31 -15.28
C HIS A 8 -8.54 8.35 -16.35
N ALA A 9 -7.36 8.98 -16.26
CA ALA A 9 -6.93 9.97 -17.25
C ALA A 9 -6.80 9.36 -18.64
N GLU A 10 -6.20 8.18 -18.76
CA GLU A 10 -6.07 7.47 -20.03
C GLU A 10 -7.42 6.97 -20.55
N SER A 11 -8.28 6.50 -19.64
CA SER A 11 -9.65 6.10 -19.98
C SER A 11 -10.45 7.26 -20.57
N ILE A 12 -10.43 8.44 -19.94
CA ILE A 12 -11.09 9.67 -20.41
C ILE A 12 -10.54 10.07 -21.79
N ARG A 13 -9.21 10.05 -21.96
CA ARG A 13 -8.56 10.36 -23.23
C ARG A 13 -9.04 9.42 -24.35
N SER A 14 -9.12 8.13 -24.06
CA SER A 14 -9.56 7.10 -24.99
C SER A 14 -11.03 7.25 -25.38
N PHE A 15 -11.93 7.48 -24.42
CA PHE A 15 -13.35 7.72 -24.68
C PHE A 15 -13.56 9.00 -25.51
N LYS A 16 -12.84 10.10 -25.18
CA LYS A 16 -12.89 11.32 -25.98
C LYS A 16 -12.38 11.14 -27.42
N ALA A 17 -11.38 10.29 -27.61
CA ALA A 17 -10.92 9.94 -28.97
C ALA A 17 -12.01 9.16 -29.73
N ALA A 18 -12.67 8.19 -29.07
CA ALA A 18 -13.78 7.45 -29.68
C ALA A 18 -14.98 8.36 -30.03
N GLN A 19 -15.34 9.32 -29.17
CA GLN A 19 -16.40 10.30 -29.44
C GLN A 19 -16.10 11.21 -30.67
N LYS A 20 -14.82 11.49 -30.94
CA LYS A 20 -14.42 12.23 -32.14
C LYS A 20 -14.59 11.40 -33.44
N LEU A 21 -14.40 10.09 -33.34
CA LEU A 21 -14.58 9.17 -34.46
C LEU A 21 -16.07 8.87 -34.70
N ASP A 22 -16.83 8.72 -33.64
CA ASP A 22 -18.29 8.52 -33.66
C ASP A 22 -18.99 9.39 -32.61
N PRO A 23 -19.45 10.58 -33.01
CA PRO A 23 -20.20 11.47 -32.11
C PRO A 23 -21.58 10.95 -31.66
N SER A 24 -22.07 9.85 -32.28
CA SER A 24 -23.34 9.19 -31.90
C SER A 24 -23.17 8.04 -30.90
N CYS A 25 -21.95 7.69 -30.55
CA CYS A 25 -21.63 6.61 -29.60
C CYS A 25 -22.05 6.98 -28.17
N ALA A 26 -23.26 6.64 -27.74
CA ALA A 26 -23.78 6.92 -26.40
C ALA A 26 -22.88 6.33 -25.31
N MET A 27 -22.40 5.08 -25.49
CA MET A 27 -21.54 4.40 -24.52
C MET A 27 -20.14 5.01 -24.42
N CYS A 28 -19.68 5.74 -25.41
CA CYS A 28 -18.43 6.51 -25.31
C CYS A 28 -18.56 7.70 -24.36
N TYR A 29 -19.71 8.36 -24.30
CA TYR A 29 -20.00 9.42 -23.32
C TYR A 29 -20.29 8.83 -21.94
N TRP A 30 -20.96 7.69 -21.87
CA TRP A 30 -21.12 6.94 -20.60
C TRP A 30 -19.75 6.58 -20.01
N GLY A 31 -18.84 6.05 -20.81
CA GLY A 31 -17.50 5.66 -20.36
C GLY A 31 -16.65 6.85 -19.91
N GLU A 32 -16.76 8.00 -20.58
CA GLU A 32 -16.16 9.25 -20.12
C GLU A 32 -16.73 9.66 -18.76
N ALA A 33 -18.06 9.63 -18.58
CA ALA A 33 -18.70 9.97 -17.32
C ALA A 33 -18.30 9.01 -16.19
N LEU A 34 -18.21 7.71 -16.46
CA LEU A 34 -17.73 6.71 -15.51
C LEU A 34 -16.30 7.01 -15.05
N ALA A 35 -15.39 7.25 -16.00
CA ALA A 35 -13.98 7.49 -15.73
C ALA A 35 -13.72 8.87 -15.06
N LEU A 36 -14.61 9.83 -15.19
CA LEU A 36 -14.56 11.11 -14.46
C LEU A 36 -15.01 10.96 -13.00
N GLY A 37 -15.72 9.87 -12.67
CA GLY A 37 -16.17 9.56 -11.31
C GLY A 37 -15.01 9.22 -10.36
N PRO A 38 -15.26 9.27 -9.05
CA PRO A 38 -14.29 8.89 -8.05
C PRO A 38 -14.09 7.37 -8.00
N ASN A 39 -12.95 6.95 -7.44
CA ASN A 39 -12.65 5.59 -7.04
C ASN A 39 -12.17 5.52 -5.58
N ILE A 40 -12.03 4.34 -5.02
CA ILE A 40 -11.69 4.11 -3.61
C ILE A 40 -10.36 4.73 -3.18
N ASN A 41 -9.42 4.94 -4.10
CA ASN A 41 -8.08 5.50 -3.79
C ASN A 41 -8.07 7.03 -3.73
N VAL A 42 -9.14 7.69 -4.22
CA VAL A 42 -9.28 9.15 -4.17
C VAL A 42 -10.33 9.50 -3.12
N ASN A 43 -9.91 9.53 -1.87
CA ASN A 43 -10.78 9.77 -0.72
C ASN A 43 -10.16 10.73 0.30
N SER A 44 -11.01 11.28 1.17
CA SER A 44 -10.64 12.04 2.36
C SER A 44 -11.68 11.75 3.44
N ASP A 45 -11.22 11.57 4.68
CA ASP A 45 -12.09 11.29 5.84
C ASP A 45 -13.06 10.12 5.62
N GLY A 46 -12.57 9.06 4.93
CA GLY A 46 -13.36 7.86 4.65
C GLY A 46 -14.46 8.05 3.58
N LYS A 47 -14.39 9.10 2.78
CA LYS A 47 -15.33 9.41 1.69
C LYS A 47 -14.59 9.68 0.40
N VAL A 48 -15.10 9.15 -0.72
CA VAL A 48 -14.53 9.48 -2.02
C VAL A 48 -14.69 10.95 -2.35
N ILE A 49 -13.66 11.53 -2.97
CA ILE A 49 -13.66 12.93 -3.41
C ILE A 49 -13.66 13.03 -4.93
N MET A 50 -14.22 14.12 -5.43
CA MET A 50 -14.27 14.39 -6.87
C MET A 50 -14.07 15.88 -7.09
N ALA A 51 -13.09 16.24 -7.93
CA ALA A 51 -12.79 17.64 -8.25
C ALA A 51 -14.01 18.35 -8.88
N PRO A 52 -14.24 19.63 -8.57
CA PRO A 52 -15.38 20.39 -9.09
C PRO A 52 -15.53 20.34 -10.61
N GLU A 53 -14.41 20.50 -11.34
CA GLU A 53 -14.38 20.43 -12.80
C GLU A 53 -14.81 19.07 -13.33
N ASN A 54 -14.44 17.97 -12.65
CA ASN A 54 -14.85 16.63 -13.02
C ASN A 54 -16.35 16.41 -12.79
N ARG A 55 -16.94 17.00 -11.73
CA ARG A 55 -18.40 16.94 -11.49
C ARG A 55 -19.18 17.52 -12.66
N ILE A 56 -18.77 18.71 -13.14
CA ILE A 56 -19.41 19.37 -14.28
C ILE A 56 -19.20 18.57 -15.58
N ALA A 57 -17.98 18.07 -15.80
CA ALA A 57 -17.65 17.32 -17.00
C ALA A 57 -18.42 15.99 -17.07
N ALA A 58 -18.48 15.23 -15.96
CA ALA A 58 -19.23 13.99 -15.86
C ALA A 58 -20.72 14.17 -16.09
N PHE A 59 -21.31 15.22 -15.49
CA PHE A 59 -22.72 15.58 -15.71
C PHE A 59 -23.02 15.91 -17.18
N LYS A 60 -22.13 16.65 -17.85
CA LYS A 60 -22.27 16.94 -19.28
C LYS A 60 -22.18 15.68 -20.13
N ALA A 61 -21.21 14.80 -19.84
CA ALA A 61 -21.00 13.58 -20.57
C ALA A 61 -22.21 12.63 -20.41
N ILE A 62 -22.70 12.41 -19.17
CA ILE A 62 -23.85 11.52 -18.96
C ILE A 62 -25.13 12.06 -19.59
N ASN A 63 -25.38 13.38 -19.57
CA ASN A 63 -26.53 13.96 -20.25
C ASN A 63 -26.45 13.80 -21.76
N LYS A 64 -25.22 13.81 -22.35
CA LYS A 64 -25.04 13.50 -23.77
C LYS A 64 -25.34 12.03 -24.07
N ALA A 65 -24.92 11.11 -23.18
CA ALA A 65 -25.28 9.69 -23.29
C ALA A 65 -26.80 9.49 -23.22
N ILE A 66 -27.50 10.17 -22.30
CA ILE A 66 -28.96 10.14 -22.17
C ILE A 66 -29.63 10.61 -23.48
N ALA A 67 -29.18 11.72 -24.04
CA ALA A 67 -29.74 12.26 -25.29
C ALA A 67 -29.57 11.30 -26.50
N LEU A 68 -28.65 10.35 -26.41
CA LEU A 68 -28.39 9.32 -27.44
C LEU A 68 -28.93 7.94 -27.05
N SER A 69 -29.58 7.79 -25.91
CA SER A 69 -29.93 6.48 -25.35
C SER A 69 -30.97 5.71 -26.15
N GLU A 70 -31.81 6.37 -26.95
CA GLU A 70 -32.78 5.71 -27.82
C GLU A 70 -32.13 4.86 -28.95
N THR A 71 -30.84 5.10 -29.22
CA THR A 71 -30.10 4.42 -30.28
C THR A 71 -29.35 3.16 -29.83
N VAL A 72 -29.41 2.84 -28.54
CA VAL A 72 -28.64 1.72 -27.95
C VAL A 72 -29.57 0.66 -27.35
N SER A 73 -29.01 -0.50 -26.98
CA SER A 73 -29.77 -1.61 -26.40
C SER A 73 -30.40 -1.27 -25.04
N GLU A 74 -31.46 -1.99 -24.64
CA GLU A 74 -32.09 -1.83 -23.32
C GLU A 74 -31.08 -1.95 -22.16
N LYS A 75 -30.10 -2.86 -22.31
CA LYS A 75 -29.04 -3.01 -21.32
C LYS A 75 -28.16 -1.75 -21.23
N GLU A 76 -27.72 -1.21 -22.33
CA GLU A 76 -26.93 0.03 -22.37
C GLU A 76 -27.72 1.24 -21.86
N GLN A 77 -29.02 1.31 -22.16
CA GLN A 77 -29.93 2.33 -21.56
C GLN A 77 -29.97 2.21 -20.03
N ALA A 78 -30.00 0.98 -19.51
CA ALA A 78 -29.97 0.75 -18.07
C ALA A 78 -28.64 1.18 -17.44
N TYR A 79 -27.51 0.96 -18.07
CA TYR A 79 -26.19 1.49 -17.63
C TYR A 79 -26.15 3.00 -17.63
N ILE A 80 -26.65 3.66 -18.68
CA ILE A 80 -26.73 5.13 -18.78
C ILE A 80 -27.61 5.67 -17.65
N SER A 81 -28.79 5.07 -17.45
CA SER A 81 -29.72 5.45 -16.40
C SER A 81 -29.13 5.27 -15.01
N ALA A 82 -28.44 4.16 -14.75
CA ALA A 82 -27.81 3.92 -13.46
C ALA A 82 -26.73 4.97 -13.15
N LEU A 83 -25.83 5.24 -14.09
CA LEU A 83 -24.74 6.21 -13.91
C LEU A 83 -25.25 7.65 -13.79
N SER A 84 -26.39 7.98 -14.38
CA SER A 84 -26.98 9.32 -14.29
C SER A 84 -27.33 9.72 -12.85
N SER A 85 -27.63 8.74 -11.99
CA SER A 85 -27.92 8.98 -10.57
C SER A 85 -26.70 9.46 -9.75
N ARG A 86 -25.49 9.30 -10.29
CA ARG A 86 -24.23 9.69 -9.65
C ARG A 86 -23.90 11.18 -9.75
N TYR A 87 -24.57 11.91 -10.68
CA TYR A 87 -24.21 13.28 -11.03
C TYR A 87 -25.45 14.20 -11.12
N ASP A 88 -25.37 15.35 -10.47
CA ASP A 88 -26.40 16.40 -10.50
C ASP A 88 -25.92 17.73 -11.13
N GLY A 89 -24.62 17.78 -11.50
CA GLY A 89 -24.03 18.98 -12.09
C GLY A 89 -23.74 20.12 -11.12
N ASN A 90 -23.99 19.93 -9.83
CA ASN A 90 -23.74 20.93 -8.79
C ASN A 90 -22.43 20.62 -8.04
N ILE A 91 -21.49 21.55 -8.08
CA ILE A 91 -20.18 21.39 -7.42
C ILE A 91 -20.25 21.42 -5.90
N GLU A 92 -21.30 21.99 -5.33
CA GLU A 92 -21.51 22.13 -3.88
C GLU A 92 -22.30 20.96 -3.26
N SER A 93 -22.85 20.08 -4.10
CA SER A 93 -23.65 18.93 -3.59
C SER A 93 -22.81 17.99 -2.75
N ASN A 94 -23.40 17.50 -1.65
CA ASN A 94 -22.85 16.38 -0.92
C ASN A 94 -22.79 15.13 -1.83
N ARG A 95 -21.65 14.50 -1.92
CA ARG A 95 -21.44 13.30 -2.75
C ARG A 95 -22.11 12.05 -2.18
N ASP A 96 -22.22 11.92 -0.86
CA ASP A 96 -22.70 10.70 -0.21
C ASP A 96 -24.08 10.24 -0.75
N PRO A 97 -25.11 11.11 -0.84
CA PRO A 97 -26.39 10.68 -1.41
C PRO A 97 -26.33 10.27 -2.88
N LEU A 98 -25.43 10.87 -3.66
CA LEU A 98 -25.26 10.59 -5.09
C LEU A 98 -24.53 9.24 -5.28
N ASP A 99 -23.49 8.98 -4.49
CA ASP A 99 -22.75 7.70 -4.55
C ASP A 99 -23.62 6.54 -4.04
N ILE A 100 -24.44 6.75 -3.00
CA ILE A 100 -25.46 5.79 -2.53
C ILE A 100 -26.52 5.54 -3.62
N ALA A 101 -27.04 6.59 -4.27
CA ALA A 101 -28.01 6.46 -5.34
C ALA A 101 -27.46 5.64 -6.51
N TYR A 102 -26.19 5.87 -6.87
CA TYR A 102 -25.51 5.10 -7.91
C TYR A 102 -25.33 3.63 -7.49
N ALA A 103 -24.87 3.35 -6.27
CA ALA A 103 -24.75 1.98 -5.77
C ALA A 103 -26.10 1.23 -5.82
N ASN A 104 -27.19 1.86 -5.38
CA ASN A 104 -28.54 1.28 -5.44
C ASN A 104 -29.00 1.05 -6.90
N ALA A 105 -28.70 1.96 -7.81
CA ALA A 105 -29.04 1.83 -9.22
C ALA A 105 -28.25 0.69 -9.87
N MET A 106 -26.96 0.53 -9.54
CA MET A 106 -26.13 -0.58 -10.02
C MET A 106 -26.54 -1.92 -9.42
N GLU A 107 -26.99 -1.96 -8.16
CA GLU A 107 -27.58 -3.17 -7.57
C GLU A 107 -28.83 -3.61 -8.35
N LYS A 108 -29.72 -2.67 -8.66
CA LYS A 108 -30.91 -2.97 -9.47
C LYS A 108 -30.53 -3.47 -10.87
N LEU A 109 -29.53 -2.83 -11.51
CA LEU A 109 -29.07 -3.22 -12.83
C LEU A 109 -28.48 -4.63 -12.82
N SER A 110 -27.60 -4.95 -11.87
CA SER A 110 -27.00 -6.29 -11.74
C SER A 110 -28.06 -7.40 -11.50
N LYS A 111 -29.12 -7.08 -10.75
CA LYS A 111 -30.26 -8.00 -10.56
C LYS A 111 -31.12 -8.16 -11.82
N THR A 112 -31.24 -7.12 -12.63
CA THR A 112 -32.00 -7.15 -13.89
C THR A 112 -31.27 -7.95 -14.97
N PHE A 113 -29.94 -7.87 -14.98
CA PHE A 113 -29.07 -8.57 -15.93
C PHE A 113 -28.08 -9.48 -15.16
N PRO A 114 -28.55 -10.61 -14.59
CA PRO A 114 -27.76 -11.43 -13.67
C PRO A 114 -26.56 -12.14 -14.32
N ASP A 115 -26.54 -12.22 -15.64
CA ASP A 115 -25.42 -12.80 -16.41
C ASP A 115 -24.40 -11.75 -16.87
N ASP A 116 -24.65 -10.48 -16.57
CA ASP A 116 -23.74 -9.39 -16.89
C ASP A 116 -22.69 -9.22 -15.78
N ASN A 117 -21.49 -9.75 -16.02
CA ASN A 117 -20.38 -9.70 -15.08
C ASN A 117 -19.85 -8.27 -14.85
N ASP A 118 -19.91 -7.39 -15.86
CA ASP A 118 -19.54 -5.98 -15.70
C ASP A 118 -20.52 -5.27 -14.78
N ALA A 119 -21.83 -5.52 -14.93
CA ALA A 119 -22.85 -4.93 -14.03
C ALA A 119 -22.64 -5.31 -12.57
N ALA A 120 -22.38 -6.58 -12.30
CA ALA A 120 -22.14 -7.07 -10.94
C ALA A 120 -20.82 -6.52 -10.38
N SER A 121 -19.77 -6.40 -11.20
CA SER A 121 -18.49 -5.85 -10.76
C SER A 121 -18.56 -4.34 -10.50
N LEU A 122 -19.27 -3.57 -11.34
CA LEU A 122 -19.50 -2.15 -11.14
C LEU A 122 -20.44 -1.85 -9.98
N PHE A 123 -21.38 -2.76 -9.65
CA PHE A 123 -22.14 -2.68 -8.41
C PHE A 123 -21.21 -2.80 -7.19
N ALA A 124 -20.32 -3.77 -7.19
CA ALA A 124 -19.33 -3.93 -6.12
C ALA A 124 -18.45 -2.67 -5.99
N GLU A 125 -17.95 -2.13 -7.11
CA GLU A 125 -17.17 -0.88 -7.10
C GLU A 125 -17.98 0.30 -6.53
N ALA A 126 -19.22 0.47 -6.97
CA ALA A 126 -20.09 1.54 -6.50
C ALA A 126 -20.33 1.45 -4.99
N LEU A 127 -20.52 0.24 -4.47
CA LEU A 127 -20.69 0.01 -3.04
C LEU A 127 -19.41 0.26 -2.25
N MET A 128 -18.25 -0.19 -2.76
CA MET A 128 -16.93 0.11 -2.18
C MET A 128 -16.66 1.61 -2.09
N ASN A 129 -17.10 2.40 -3.08
CA ASN A 129 -16.96 3.86 -3.08
C ASN A 129 -17.81 4.56 -2.00
N THR A 130 -18.84 3.92 -1.44
CA THR A 130 -19.60 4.49 -0.31
C THR A 130 -18.89 4.33 1.04
N MET A 131 -17.87 3.47 1.10
CA MET A 131 -17.11 3.16 2.32
C MET A 131 -15.62 2.88 2.00
N PRO A 132 -14.90 3.80 1.32
CA PRO A 132 -13.55 3.55 0.80
C PRO A 132 -12.59 3.15 1.91
N TRP A 133 -11.94 1.97 1.75
CA TRP A 133 -11.01 1.36 2.71
C TRP A 133 -11.59 1.01 4.09
N ASN A 134 -12.91 1.15 4.28
CA ASN A 134 -13.59 0.91 5.55
C ASN A 134 -14.43 -0.37 5.50
N TYR A 135 -13.84 -1.47 5.02
CA TYR A 135 -14.53 -2.74 4.74
C TYR A 135 -14.59 -3.67 5.95
N TRP A 136 -13.62 -3.59 6.84
CA TRP A 136 -13.46 -4.48 7.99
C TRP A 136 -13.54 -3.68 9.30
N ALA A 137 -14.07 -4.30 10.34
CA ALA A 137 -14.03 -3.76 11.70
C ALA A 137 -12.67 -4.07 12.36
N GLU A 138 -12.37 -3.42 13.48
CA GLU A 138 -11.10 -3.62 14.20
C GLU A 138 -10.90 -5.05 14.71
N ASP A 139 -11.99 -5.77 15.00
CA ASP A 139 -11.97 -7.19 15.39
C ASP A 139 -11.80 -8.15 14.20
N GLY A 140 -11.74 -7.62 12.98
CA GLY A 140 -11.56 -8.37 11.73
C GLY A 140 -12.86 -8.87 11.12
N ASP A 141 -14.02 -8.54 11.68
CA ASP A 141 -15.32 -8.90 11.12
C ASP A 141 -15.67 -8.02 9.89
N PRO A 142 -16.27 -8.59 8.85
CA PRO A 142 -16.70 -7.82 7.68
C PRO A 142 -17.89 -6.93 8.03
N LYS A 143 -17.87 -5.68 7.55
CA LYS A 143 -19.04 -4.81 7.62
C LYS A 143 -20.16 -5.33 6.71
N PRO A 144 -21.43 -5.03 6.97
CA PRO A 144 -22.57 -5.62 6.22
C PRO A 144 -22.47 -5.45 4.71
N ASP A 145 -22.04 -4.29 4.24
CA ASP A 145 -21.89 -4.01 2.80
C ASP A 145 -20.65 -4.67 2.20
N THR A 146 -19.62 -4.96 2.99
CA THR A 146 -18.45 -5.74 2.56
C THR A 146 -18.85 -7.17 2.16
N ILE A 147 -19.79 -7.77 2.88
CA ILE A 147 -20.32 -9.10 2.52
C ILE A 147 -20.96 -9.06 1.13
N LYS A 148 -21.78 -8.04 0.85
CA LYS A 148 -22.40 -7.88 -0.49
C LYS A 148 -21.36 -7.68 -1.60
N VAL A 149 -20.31 -6.90 -1.32
CA VAL A 149 -19.18 -6.72 -2.27
C VAL A 149 -18.52 -8.06 -2.57
N ILE A 150 -18.13 -8.80 -1.52
CA ILE A 150 -17.45 -10.09 -1.66
C ILE A 150 -18.34 -11.10 -2.41
N ASP A 151 -19.61 -11.25 -2.02
CA ASP A 151 -20.54 -12.17 -2.65
C ASP A 151 -20.74 -11.84 -4.15
N SER A 152 -20.88 -10.55 -4.48
CA SER A 152 -20.99 -10.12 -5.88
C SER A 152 -19.76 -10.50 -6.69
N LEU A 153 -18.56 -10.19 -6.18
CA LEU A 153 -17.30 -10.46 -6.88
C LEU A 153 -17.01 -11.95 -6.99
N GLU A 154 -17.26 -12.76 -5.95
CA GLU A 154 -17.09 -14.21 -6.00
C GLU A 154 -18.06 -14.87 -6.99
N ASN A 155 -19.31 -14.39 -7.08
CA ASN A 155 -20.27 -14.85 -8.09
C ASN A 155 -19.80 -14.53 -9.51
N VAL A 156 -19.19 -13.35 -9.73
CA VAL A 156 -18.58 -13.02 -11.02
C VAL A 156 -17.41 -13.95 -11.32
N LEU A 157 -16.50 -14.14 -10.37
CA LEU A 157 -15.31 -14.97 -10.54
C LEU A 157 -15.63 -16.44 -10.73
N ALA A 158 -16.73 -16.93 -10.18
CA ALA A 158 -17.23 -18.28 -10.44
C ALA A 158 -17.69 -18.48 -11.90
N LYS A 159 -18.30 -17.45 -12.51
CA LYS A 159 -18.77 -17.47 -13.90
C LYS A 159 -17.66 -17.12 -14.90
N ASN A 160 -16.85 -16.12 -14.54
CA ASN A 160 -15.73 -15.62 -15.35
C ASN A 160 -14.47 -15.43 -14.49
N PRO A 161 -13.67 -16.47 -14.28
CA PRO A 161 -12.47 -16.43 -13.44
C PRO A 161 -11.42 -15.38 -13.86
N ASN A 162 -11.50 -14.88 -15.10
CA ASN A 162 -10.54 -13.94 -15.69
C ASN A 162 -11.13 -12.52 -15.84
N HIS A 163 -12.18 -12.18 -15.13
CA HIS A 163 -12.77 -10.85 -15.18
C HIS A 163 -11.87 -9.82 -14.49
N PRO A 164 -11.21 -8.88 -15.21
CA PRO A 164 -10.13 -8.07 -14.63
C PRO A 164 -10.61 -7.14 -13.52
N LEU A 165 -11.77 -6.47 -13.68
CA LEU A 165 -12.31 -5.60 -12.63
C LEU A 165 -12.69 -6.41 -11.38
N ALA A 166 -13.35 -7.58 -11.56
CA ALA A 166 -13.75 -8.40 -10.43
C ALA A 166 -12.54 -8.89 -9.63
N ILE A 167 -11.45 -9.33 -10.28
CA ILE A 167 -10.22 -9.72 -9.59
C ILE A 167 -9.61 -8.52 -8.86
N HIS A 168 -9.49 -7.38 -9.51
CA HIS A 168 -8.91 -6.16 -8.94
C HIS A 168 -9.64 -5.75 -7.65
N LEU A 169 -10.96 -5.59 -7.73
CA LEU A 169 -11.78 -5.19 -6.59
C LEU A 169 -11.81 -6.27 -5.50
N TYR A 170 -11.77 -7.55 -5.88
CA TYR A 170 -11.74 -8.65 -4.92
C TYR A 170 -10.45 -8.65 -4.09
N ILE A 171 -9.31 -8.38 -4.73
CA ILE A 171 -8.04 -8.17 -4.01
C ILE A 171 -8.21 -7.08 -2.96
N HIS A 172 -8.66 -5.88 -3.35
CA HIS A 172 -8.87 -4.76 -2.43
C HIS A 172 -9.92 -5.05 -1.33
N ALA A 173 -10.96 -5.81 -1.66
CA ALA A 173 -12.00 -6.14 -0.68
C ALA A 173 -11.50 -7.08 0.42
N VAL A 174 -10.53 -7.98 0.13
CA VAL A 174 -10.12 -9.03 1.06
C VAL A 174 -8.70 -8.90 1.59
N GLU A 175 -7.87 -8.01 1.02
CA GLU A 175 -6.46 -7.85 1.44
C GLU A 175 -6.30 -7.53 2.93
N ALA A 176 -7.19 -6.68 3.49
CA ALA A 176 -7.18 -6.31 4.90
C ALA A 176 -7.85 -7.35 5.82
N SER A 177 -8.46 -8.40 5.26
CA SER A 177 -9.14 -9.42 6.05
C SER A 177 -8.19 -10.36 6.81
N SER A 178 -8.74 -11.14 7.72
CA SER A 178 -8.03 -12.24 8.37
C SER A 178 -7.72 -13.42 7.43
N ASN A 179 -8.30 -13.47 6.23
CA ASN A 179 -8.09 -14.52 5.23
C ASN A 179 -7.85 -13.94 3.82
N PRO A 180 -6.75 -13.19 3.59
CA PRO A 180 -6.43 -12.62 2.29
C PRO A 180 -6.07 -13.69 1.24
N GLY A 181 -5.62 -14.87 1.67
CA GLY A 181 -5.25 -15.99 0.80
C GLY A 181 -6.39 -16.50 -0.08
N ARG A 182 -7.66 -16.19 0.23
CA ARG A 182 -8.81 -16.51 -0.64
C ARG A 182 -8.72 -15.86 -2.03
N ALA A 183 -7.97 -14.76 -2.16
CA ALA A 183 -7.71 -14.10 -3.44
C ALA A 183 -6.41 -14.55 -4.13
N GLU A 184 -5.65 -15.51 -3.61
CA GLU A 184 -4.38 -15.96 -4.20
C GLU A 184 -4.56 -16.43 -5.65
N GLY A 185 -5.50 -17.35 -5.90
CA GLY A 185 -5.77 -17.85 -7.25
C GLY A 185 -6.22 -16.77 -8.24
N PRO A 186 -7.14 -15.85 -7.90
CA PRO A 186 -7.41 -14.66 -8.70
C PRO A 186 -6.19 -13.77 -8.94
N ALA A 187 -5.39 -13.49 -7.92
CA ALA A 187 -4.17 -12.68 -8.01
C ALA A 187 -3.16 -13.27 -8.99
N ASP A 188 -2.92 -14.58 -8.96
CA ASP A 188 -1.99 -15.29 -9.87
C ASP A 188 -2.34 -15.11 -11.36
N ARG A 189 -3.59 -14.74 -11.67
CA ARG A 189 -4.07 -14.55 -13.05
C ARG A 189 -4.02 -13.11 -13.52
N LEU A 190 -4.23 -12.13 -12.64
CA LEU A 190 -4.54 -10.75 -13.02
C LEU A 190 -3.45 -10.09 -13.88
N GLY A 191 -2.19 -10.16 -13.47
CA GLY A 191 -1.08 -9.53 -14.19
C GLY A 191 -0.89 -10.05 -15.63
N LYS A 192 -1.36 -11.28 -15.90
CA LYS A 192 -1.28 -11.90 -17.22
C LYS A 192 -2.47 -11.55 -18.13
N ILE A 193 -3.60 -11.17 -17.53
CA ILE A 193 -4.84 -10.85 -18.26
C ILE A 193 -4.71 -9.48 -18.94
N VAL A 194 -4.11 -8.51 -18.27
CA VAL A 194 -3.96 -7.13 -18.76
C VAL A 194 -2.52 -6.65 -18.59
N PRO A 195 -1.56 -7.22 -19.34
CA PRO A 195 -0.14 -6.95 -19.13
C PRO A 195 0.29 -5.51 -19.46
N GLY A 196 -0.53 -4.75 -20.17
CA GLY A 196 -0.27 -3.33 -20.49
C GLY A 196 -0.83 -2.32 -19.47
N ALA A 197 -1.40 -2.78 -18.35
CA ALA A 197 -1.94 -1.90 -17.29
C ALA A 197 -1.12 -2.09 -16.01
N GLY A 198 -0.13 -1.21 -15.78
CA GLY A 198 0.84 -1.36 -14.70
C GLY A 198 0.20 -1.58 -13.32
N HIS A 199 -0.89 -0.85 -13.00
CA HIS A 199 -1.60 -1.05 -11.75
C HIS A 199 -2.21 -2.47 -11.62
N LEU A 200 -2.78 -3.03 -12.69
CA LEU A 200 -3.31 -4.41 -12.65
C LEU A 200 -2.20 -5.47 -12.60
N VAL A 201 -1.02 -5.18 -13.17
CA VAL A 201 0.16 -6.04 -13.04
C VAL A 201 0.69 -6.04 -11.61
N HIS A 202 0.63 -4.88 -10.92
CA HIS A 202 1.04 -4.71 -9.53
C HIS A 202 0.08 -5.39 -8.52
N MET A 203 -1.24 -5.35 -8.77
CA MET A 203 -2.27 -5.74 -7.80
C MET A 203 -2.08 -7.12 -7.13
N PRO A 204 -1.55 -8.15 -7.78
CA PRO A 204 -1.25 -9.42 -7.12
C PRO A 204 -0.32 -9.29 -5.91
N ALA A 205 0.56 -8.27 -5.89
CA ALA A 205 1.51 -8.05 -4.80
C ALA A 205 0.83 -7.80 -3.46
N HIS A 206 -0.36 -7.21 -3.43
CA HIS A 206 -1.15 -7.01 -2.20
C HIS A 206 -1.44 -8.36 -1.51
N ILE A 207 -1.91 -9.34 -2.26
CA ILE A 207 -2.18 -10.67 -1.71
C ILE A 207 -0.86 -11.41 -1.40
N TYR A 208 0.13 -11.34 -2.30
CA TYR A 208 1.42 -11.98 -2.10
C TYR A 208 2.11 -11.49 -0.83
N TRP A 209 2.04 -10.18 -0.54
CA TRP A 209 2.51 -9.58 0.71
C TRP A 209 1.86 -10.23 1.92
N ARG A 210 0.53 -10.28 1.93
CA ARG A 210 -0.27 -10.80 3.06
C ARG A 210 -0.04 -12.30 3.33
N ILE A 211 0.29 -13.09 2.33
CA ILE A 211 0.54 -14.54 2.46
C ILE A 211 2.03 -14.91 2.49
N GLY A 212 2.92 -13.91 2.49
CA GLY A 212 4.37 -14.10 2.60
C GLY A 212 5.06 -14.58 1.33
N ARG A 213 4.47 -14.36 0.15
CA ARG A 213 5.07 -14.59 -1.17
C ARG A 213 5.84 -13.33 -1.63
N TYR A 214 6.80 -12.86 -0.81
CA TYR A 214 7.51 -11.59 -1.05
C TYR A 214 8.29 -11.60 -2.37
N HIS A 215 8.85 -12.72 -2.76
CA HIS A 215 9.54 -12.84 -4.05
C HIS A 215 8.59 -12.62 -5.23
N ASP A 216 7.41 -13.23 -5.21
CA ASP A 216 6.41 -13.01 -6.25
C ASP A 216 5.92 -11.55 -6.26
N ALA A 217 5.78 -10.93 -5.07
CA ALA A 217 5.47 -9.51 -4.95
C ALA A 217 6.56 -8.63 -5.58
N SER A 218 7.85 -8.96 -5.40
CA SER A 218 8.94 -8.25 -6.06
C SER A 218 8.88 -8.40 -7.58
N LEU A 219 8.66 -9.63 -8.10
CA LEU A 219 8.63 -9.89 -9.55
C LEU A 219 7.51 -9.10 -10.25
N VAL A 220 6.29 -9.12 -9.69
CA VAL A 220 5.18 -8.39 -10.32
C VAL A 220 5.37 -6.88 -10.25
N ASN A 221 6.04 -6.36 -9.23
CA ASN A 221 6.34 -4.93 -9.13
C ASN A 221 7.49 -4.48 -10.03
N ILE A 222 8.48 -5.32 -10.32
CA ILE A 222 9.49 -5.07 -11.36
C ILE A 222 8.80 -4.91 -12.71
N GLU A 223 7.89 -5.82 -13.04
CA GLU A 223 7.15 -5.76 -14.31
C GLU A 223 6.18 -4.56 -14.34
N ALA A 224 5.44 -4.32 -13.27
CA ALA A 224 4.53 -3.18 -13.17
C ALA A 224 5.25 -1.83 -13.35
N ALA A 225 6.40 -1.66 -12.69
CA ALA A 225 7.22 -0.45 -12.82
C ALA A 225 7.67 -0.24 -14.28
N LYS A 226 8.08 -1.30 -14.97
CA LYS A 226 8.48 -1.25 -16.38
C LYS A 226 7.31 -0.89 -17.29
N VAL A 227 6.13 -1.51 -17.08
CA VAL A 227 4.92 -1.20 -17.86
C VAL A 227 4.52 0.27 -17.66
N ASP A 228 4.60 0.78 -16.44
CA ASP A 228 4.29 2.19 -16.15
C ASP A 228 5.32 3.15 -16.77
N GLU A 229 6.60 2.81 -16.74
CA GLU A 229 7.67 3.62 -17.39
C GLU A 229 7.46 3.70 -18.88
N ASP A 230 7.14 2.58 -19.54
CA ASP A 230 6.82 2.52 -20.97
C ASP A 230 5.58 3.36 -21.29
N TYR A 231 4.50 3.23 -20.50
CA TYR A 231 3.28 4.03 -20.64
C TYR A 231 3.55 5.54 -20.46
N ILE A 232 4.25 5.91 -19.39
CA ILE A 232 4.56 7.31 -19.08
C ILE A 232 5.40 7.93 -20.22
N ALA A 233 6.39 7.19 -20.74
CA ALA A 233 7.24 7.66 -21.82
C ALA A 233 6.50 7.80 -23.15
N GLN A 234 5.68 6.80 -23.53
CA GLN A 234 4.97 6.77 -24.82
C GLN A 234 3.81 7.78 -24.87
N CYS A 235 3.08 7.92 -23.77
CA CYS A 235 1.89 8.80 -23.68
C CYS A 235 2.20 10.19 -23.14
N ASN A 236 3.45 10.47 -22.73
CA ASN A 236 3.83 11.67 -21.99
C ASN A 236 2.85 11.91 -20.81
N ALA A 237 2.51 10.81 -20.11
CA ALA A 237 1.48 10.80 -19.08
C ALA A 237 1.84 11.72 -17.92
N GLN A 238 0.87 12.50 -17.47
CA GLN A 238 1.01 13.43 -16.38
C GLN A 238 -0.19 13.32 -15.42
N GLY A 239 -0.11 14.00 -14.28
CA GLY A 239 -1.19 14.04 -13.31
C GLY A 239 -1.14 12.90 -12.29
N PHE A 240 -2.32 12.49 -11.82
CA PHE A 240 -2.48 11.64 -10.65
C PHE A 240 -1.85 10.24 -10.80
N TYR A 241 -2.06 9.57 -11.94
CA TYR A 241 -1.57 8.20 -12.13
C TYR A 241 -0.04 8.10 -12.01
N PRO A 242 0.76 8.82 -12.81
CA PRO A 242 2.22 8.78 -12.65
C PRO A 242 2.70 9.37 -11.31
N ALA A 243 1.95 10.26 -10.68
CA ALA A 243 2.35 10.86 -9.40
C ALA A 243 2.15 9.94 -8.19
N LEU A 244 1.23 8.98 -8.26
CA LEU A 244 0.87 8.11 -7.13
C LEU A 244 1.06 6.62 -7.43
N TYR A 245 0.48 6.08 -8.52
CA TYR A 245 0.49 4.64 -8.77
C TYR A 245 1.88 4.11 -9.12
N TYR A 246 2.62 4.80 -9.97
CA TYR A 246 3.99 4.40 -10.28
C TYR A 246 4.93 4.45 -9.04
N PRO A 247 4.98 5.54 -8.26
CA PRO A 247 5.74 5.53 -7.00
C PRO A 247 5.29 4.45 -6.03
N HIS A 248 3.99 4.15 -5.96
CA HIS A 248 3.46 3.08 -5.11
C HIS A 248 3.98 1.70 -5.55
N ASN A 249 3.99 1.40 -6.84
CA ASN A 249 4.54 0.14 -7.36
C ASN A 249 6.03 -0.02 -7.02
N VAL A 250 6.83 1.05 -7.19
CA VAL A 250 8.27 1.03 -6.83
C VAL A 250 8.47 0.93 -5.31
N HIS A 251 7.60 1.59 -4.52
CA HIS A 251 7.60 1.48 -3.06
C HIS A 251 7.27 0.06 -2.61
N PHE A 252 6.31 -0.59 -3.26
CA PHE A 252 5.98 -1.98 -2.96
C PHE A 252 7.13 -2.93 -3.31
N LEU A 253 7.84 -2.68 -4.43
CA LEU A 253 9.06 -3.41 -4.78
C LEU A 253 10.14 -3.27 -3.70
N TRP A 254 10.35 -2.04 -3.22
CA TRP A 254 11.26 -1.77 -2.10
C TRP A 254 10.90 -2.57 -0.84
N ALA A 255 9.63 -2.55 -0.44
CA ALA A 255 9.18 -3.27 0.75
C ALA A 255 9.35 -4.78 0.60
N ALA A 256 8.92 -5.35 -0.54
CA ALA A 256 9.03 -6.78 -0.81
C ALA A 256 10.48 -7.26 -0.85
N SER A 257 11.37 -6.54 -1.58
CA SER A 257 12.80 -6.86 -1.64
C SER A 257 13.50 -6.72 -0.27
N THR A 258 13.03 -5.80 0.58
CA THR A 258 13.49 -5.67 1.97
C THR A 258 13.17 -6.92 2.79
N MET A 259 11.96 -7.47 2.62
CA MET A 259 11.56 -8.72 3.30
C MET A 259 12.33 -9.94 2.79
N GLU A 260 12.71 -9.96 1.52
CA GLU A 260 13.55 -11.01 0.92
C GLU A 260 15.04 -10.93 1.31
N GLY A 261 15.50 -9.85 1.93
CA GLY A 261 16.93 -9.61 2.17
C GLY A 261 17.74 -9.28 0.91
N ARG A 262 17.13 -8.78 -0.14
CA ARG A 262 17.76 -8.31 -1.39
C ARG A 262 18.14 -6.85 -1.25
N SER A 263 19.28 -6.61 -0.60
CA SER A 263 19.70 -5.27 -0.21
C SER A 263 19.96 -4.34 -1.41
N GLU A 264 20.58 -4.85 -2.47
CA GLU A 264 20.87 -4.06 -3.68
C GLU A 264 19.59 -3.60 -4.36
N LEU A 265 18.64 -4.51 -4.61
CA LEU A 265 17.35 -4.19 -5.23
C LEU A 265 16.51 -3.24 -4.37
N SER A 266 16.51 -3.45 -3.05
CA SER A 266 15.79 -2.58 -2.11
C SER A 266 16.35 -1.16 -2.14
N ILE A 267 17.67 -0.99 -2.03
CA ILE A 267 18.33 0.33 -2.06
C ILE A 267 18.10 1.01 -3.42
N GLU A 268 18.26 0.29 -4.52
CA GLU A 268 18.02 0.82 -5.87
C GLU A 268 16.57 1.32 -6.02
N SER A 269 15.59 0.53 -5.58
CA SER A 269 14.17 0.91 -5.62
C SER A 269 13.89 2.13 -4.74
N ALA A 270 14.48 2.20 -3.55
CA ALA A 270 14.38 3.33 -2.65
C ALA A 270 14.91 4.64 -3.28
N LEU A 271 16.10 4.60 -3.87
CA LEU A 271 16.70 5.73 -4.56
C LEU A 271 15.89 6.14 -5.80
N LYS A 272 15.34 5.16 -6.54
CA LYS A 272 14.52 5.38 -7.72
C LYS A 272 13.25 6.15 -7.37
N VAL A 273 12.50 5.71 -6.37
CA VAL A 273 11.24 6.38 -5.98
C VAL A 273 11.50 7.75 -5.37
N SER A 274 12.51 7.89 -4.51
CA SER A 274 12.86 9.17 -3.91
C SER A 274 13.28 10.22 -4.94
N LYS A 275 14.02 9.82 -5.97
CA LYS A 275 14.42 10.70 -7.09
C LYS A 275 13.24 11.06 -7.99
N TYR A 276 12.27 10.16 -8.15
CA TYR A 276 11.12 10.38 -9.01
C TYR A 276 10.13 11.40 -8.41
N VAL A 277 9.93 11.36 -7.09
CA VAL A 277 9.01 12.27 -6.39
C VAL A 277 9.68 13.62 -6.18
N ARG A 278 9.19 14.66 -6.88
CA ARG A 278 9.78 16.00 -6.86
C ARG A 278 9.25 16.83 -5.69
N ILE A 279 10.04 17.79 -5.23
CA ILE A 279 9.71 18.71 -4.12
C ILE A 279 8.38 19.45 -4.38
N GLU A 280 8.12 19.87 -5.63
CA GLU A 280 6.90 20.57 -6.01
C GLU A 280 5.66 19.68 -5.84
N GLN A 281 5.79 18.37 -6.06
CA GLN A 281 4.71 17.41 -5.84
C GLN A 281 4.45 17.22 -4.33
N ILE A 282 5.48 17.16 -3.50
CA ILE A 282 5.35 17.08 -2.04
C ILE A 282 4.62 18.30 -1.49
N LYS A 283 4.92 19.51 -1.99
CA LYS A 283 4.22 20.74 -1.58
C LYS A 283 2.73 20.73 -1.91
N GLN A 284 2.34 20.00 -2.95
CA GLN A 284 0.92 19.84 -3.34
C GLN A 284 0.26 18.65 -2.62
N ILE A 285 1.00 17.59 -2.40
CA ILE A 285 0.54 16.32 -1.82
C ILE A 285 1.50 15.92 -0.68
N PRO A 286 1.32 16.45 0.54
CA PRO A 286 2.30 16.38 1.63
C PRO A 286 2.70 14.96 2.04
N PHE A 287 1.84 13.96 1.93
CA PHE A 287 2.18 12.58 2.29
C PHE A 287 3.26 11.97 1.37
N LEU A 288 3.50 12.53 0.18
CA LEU A 288 4.59 12.11 -0.69
C LEU A 288 5.98 12.37 -0.08
N GLU A 289 6.07 13.18 0.97
CA GLU A 289 7.30 13.39 1.74
C GLU A 289 7.91 12.07 2.22
N PHE A 290 7.08 11.08 2.53
CA PHE A 290 7.50 9.75 2.93
C PHE A 290 8.48 9.12 1.92
N PHE A 291 8.27 9.27 0.63
CA PHE A 291 9.15 8.69 -0.40
C PHE A 291 10.59 9.23 -0.37
N HIS A 292 10.80 10.43 0.16
CA HIS A 292 12.14 10.97 0.36
C HIS A 292 12.88 10.36 1.56
N THR A 293 12.17 9.68 2.46
CA THR A 293 12.77 9.03 3.64
C THR A 293 13.22 7.60 3.36
N ILE A 294 12.65 6.95 2.35
CA ILE A 294 12.86 5.53 2.05
C ILE A 294 14.33 5.16 1.84
N PRO A 295 15.20 5.95 1.18
CA PRO A 295 16.63 5.63 1.08
C PRO A 295 17.30 5.51 2.45
N LEU A 296 17.01 6.44 3.37
CA LEU A 296 17.57 6.38 4.73
C LEU A 296 17.10 5.13 5.48
N LEU A 297 15.82 4.76 5.35
CA LEU A 297 15.25 3.55 5.96
C LEU A 297 15.88 2.28 5.40
N SER A 298 16.16 2.24 4.08
CA SER A 298 16.91 1.14 3.45
C SER A 298 18.33 1.05 4.00
N TYR A 299 19.01 2.17 4.12
CA TYR A 299 20.37 2.20 4.66
C TYR A 299 20.41 1.73 6.11
N VAL A 300 19.44 2.10 6.94
CA VAL A 300 19.31 1.57 8.32
C VAL A 300 19.11 0.05 8.28
N ARG A 301 18.18 -0.42 7.44
CA ARG A 301 17.85 -1.86 7.37
C ARG A 301 19.04 -2.74 7.02
N PHE A 302 19.91 -2.23 6.13
CA PHE A 302 21.06 -2.96 5.60
C PHE A 302 22.42 -2.47 6.16
N ALA A 303 22.40 -1.75 7.29
CA ALA A 303 23.58 -1.29 8.02
C ALA A 303 24.60 -0.48 7.15
N LYS A 304 24.07 0.36 6.25
CA LYS A 304 24.88 1.25 5.40
C LYS A 304 25.20 2.54 6.15
N TRP A 305 26.03 2.41 7.20
CA TRP A 305 26.29 3.51 8.14
C TRP A 305 26.99 4.70 7.51
N ASP A 306 27.95 4.47 6.63
CA ASP A 306 28.69 5.54 5.96
C ASP A 306 27.77 6.35 5.04
N GLU A 307 26.86 5.69 4.32
CA GLU A 307 25.84 6.31 3.48
C GLU A 307 24.86 7.17 4.30
N ILE A 308 24.47 6.69 5.49
CA ILE A 308 23.61 7.48 6.39
C ILE A 308 24.34 8.73 6.91
N LEU A 309 25.59 8.59 7.32
CA LEU A 309 26.34 9.71 7.88
C LEU A 309 26.72 10.75 6.81
N ALA A 310 26.87 10.32 5.55
CA ALA A 310 27.11 11.17 4.40
C ALA A 310 25.83 11.73 3.76
N TYR A 311 24.64 11.25 4.19
CA TYR A 311 23.37 11.66 3.57
C TYR A 311 23.11 13.15 3.79
N GLU A 312 22.67 13.84 2.73
CA GLU A 312 22.34 15.26 2.79
C GLU A 312 21.15 15.50 3.73
N LYS A 313 21.27 16.51 4.61
CA LYS A 313 20.21 16.87 5.54
C LYS A 313 18.98 17.35 4.74
N PRO A 314 17.76 16.81 4.99
CA PRO A 314 16.53 17.27 4.39
C PRO A 314 16.29 18.77 4.65
N ILE A 315 15.52 19.41 3.74
CA ILE A 315 15.14 20.81 3.92
C ILE A 315 14.30 21.01 5.17
N GLU A 316 14.43 22.17 5.79
CA GLU A 316 13.84 22.43 7.13
C GLU A 316 12.31 22.36 7.17
N GLU A 317 11.65 22.57 6.03
CA GLU A 317 10.20 22.48 5.87
C GLU A 317 9.68 21.03 5.96
N PHE A 318 10.50 20.03 5.63
CA PHE A 318 10.13 18.61 5.63
C PHE A 318 10.39 17.97 6.99
N LYS A 319 9.49 18.24 7.94
CA LYS A 319 9.66 17.84 9.35
C LYS A 319 9.65 16.33 9.55
N PHE A 320 8.89 15.60 8.74
CA PHE A 320 8.87 14.14 8.81
C PHE A 320 10.21 13.55 8.31
N SER A 321 10.70 14.04 7.18
CA SER A 321 12.01 13.64 6.65
C SER A 321 13.15 13.99 7.62
N LEU A 322 13.08 15.15 8.29
CA LEU A 322 14.06 15.52 9.32
C LEU A 322 14.03 14.56 10.51
N GLY A 323 12.84 14.17 10.96
CA GLY A 323 12.69 13.21 12.07
C GLY A 323 13.33 11.86 11.74
N LEU A 324 13.05 11.32 10.54
CA LEU A 324 13.64 10.06 10.09
C LEU A 324 15.14 10.17 9.74
N TYR A 325 15.61 11.34 9.30
CA TYR A 325 17.03 11.62 9.17
C TYR A 325 17.76 11.55 10.52
N HIS A 326 17.20 12.16 11.56
CA HIS A 326 17.76 12.09 12.91
C HIS A 326 17.69 10.67 13.49
N TYR A 327 16.62 9.94 13.22
CA TYR A 327 16.50 8.52 13.55
C TYR A 327 17.62 7.69 12.91
N ALA A 328 17.78 7.78 11.60
CA ALA A 328 18.80 6.99 10.88
C ALA A 328 20.21 7.27 11.40
N ARG A 329 20.54 8.55 11.63
CA ARG A 329 21.83 8.95 12.18
C ARG A 329 22.03 8.48 13.61
N SER A 330 20.99 8.53 14.44
CA SER A 330 21.05 8.00 15.81
C SER A 330 21.39 6.51 15.81
N ILE A 331 20.71 5.72 14.96
CA ILE A 331 20.99 4.28 14.81
C ILE A 331 22.43 4.07 14.32
N ALA A 332 22.88 4.80 13.28
CA ALA A 332 24.23 4.67 12.73
C ALA A 332 25.31 4.99 13.78
N PHE A 333 25.15 6.08 14.52
CA PHE A 333 26.10 6.44 15.59
C PHE A 333 26.10 5.42 16.75
N ALA A 334 24.93 4.92 17.16
CA ALA A 334 24.86 3.90 18.21
C ALA A 334 25.54 2.59 17.76
N SER A 335 25.26 2.14 16.53
CA SER A 335 25.84 0.91 15.97
C SER A 335 27.35 1.00 15.70
N THR A 336 27.88 2.21 15.52
CA THR A 336 29.32 2.46 15.37
C THR A 336 30.03 2.86 16.69
N GLY A 337 29.33 2.81 17.83
CA GLY A 337 29.88 3.06 19.17
C GLY A 337 29.96 4.54 19.55
N ASN A 338 29.46 5.47 18.74
CA ASN A 338 29.46 6.89 19.08
C ASN A 338 28.17 7.29 19.82
N ILE A 339 28.00 6.74 21.03
CA ILE A 339 26.78 6.88 21.85
C ILE A 339 26.41 8.35 22.11
N LYS A 340 27.41 9.20 22.34
CA LYS A 340 27.15 10.63 22.59
C LYS A 340 26.44 11.31 21.42
N GLN A 341 26.88 11.03 20.19
CA GLN A 341 26.23 11.59 18.98
C GLN A 341 24.89 10.93 18.73
N ALA A 342 24.75 9.62 19.01
CA ALA A 342 23.47 8.91 18.91
C ALA A 342 22.38 9.58 19.76
N ILE A 343 22.70 9.94 21.03
CA ILE A 343 21.77 10.64 21.93
C ILE A 343 21.41 12.03 21.38
N ILE A 344 22.41 12.81 20.93
CA ILE A 344 22.17 14.15 20.35
C ILE A 344 21.22 14.08 19.14
N GLU A 345 21.33 13.06 18.30
CA GLU A 345 20.41 12.89 17.17
C GLU A 345 19.03 12.40 17.65
N GLN A 346 18.97 11.45 18.58
CA GLN A 346 17.72 10.94 19.11
C GLN A 346 16.85 12.02 19.77
N GLU A 347 17.43 12.93 20.55
CA GLU A 347 16.71 14.02 21.23
C GLU A 347 16.00 14.98 20.26
N LYS A 348 16.38 14.99 18.97
CA LYS A 348 15.75 15.83 17.93
C LYS A 348 14.51 15.23 17.31
N ILE A 349 14.22 13.94 17.53
CA ILE A 349 13.12 13.23 16.84
C ILE A 349 11.74 13.69 17.37
N LEU A 350 11.48 13.47 18.68
CA LEU A 350 10.16 13.72 19.25
C LEU A 350 9.69 15.17 19.20
N PRO A 351 10.56 16.21 19.33
CA PRO A 351 10.08 17.60 19.22
C PRO A 351 9.44 17.92 17.87
N LEU A 352 9.72 17.14 16.82
CA LEU A 352 9.16 17.36 15.48
C LEU A 352 7.71 16.86 15.34
N LYS A 353 7.27 15.89 16.16
CA LYS A 353 5.96 15.23 16.01
C LYS A 353 4.76 16.18 16.10
N ASP A 354 4.90 17.26 16.87
CA ASP A 354 3.82 18.24 17.08
C ASP A 354 3.85 19.41 16.10
N ALA A 355 4.79 19.41 15.13
CA ALA A 355 4.92 20.46 14.14
C ALA A 355 3.65 20.59 13.26
N PRO A 356 3.28 21.82 12.84
CA PRO A 356 2.12 22.02 11.96
C PRO A 356 2.17 21.18 10.68
N GLU A 357 3.34 21.01 10.10
CA GLU A 357 3.59 20.21 8.89
C GLU A 357 3.23 18.74 9.09
N ILE A 358 3.57 18.16 10.24
CA ILE A 358 3.19 16.79 10.60
C ILE A 358 1.67 16.65 10.68
N LYS A 359 0.96 17.62 11.26
CA LYS A 359 -0.50 17.60 11.33
C LYS A 359 -1.16 17.63 9.94
N VAL A 360 -0.52 18.25 8.96
CA VAL A 360 -1.00 18.23 7.56
C VAL A 360 -0.87 16.82 6.97
N ILE A 361 0.26 16.16 7.18
CA ILE A 361 0.50 14.79 6.69
C ILE A 361 -0.46 13.80 7.37
N ILE A 362 -0.72 13.95 8.67
CA ILE A 362 -1.69 13.10 9.40
C ILE A 362 -3.10 13.23 8.79
N ARG A 363 -3.56 14.46 8.50
CA ARG A 363 -4.86 14.67 7.83
C ARG A 363 -4.93 14.06 6.44
N ALA A 364 -3.79 13.90 5.78
CA ALA A 364 -3.67 13.19 4.51
C ALA A 364 -3.59 11.65 4.65
N GLY A 365 -3.84 11.11 5.85
CA GLY A 365 -3.95 9.68 6.11
C GLY A 365 -2.65 8.98 6.50
N GLN A 366 -1.54 9.71 6.76
CA GLN A 366 -0.30 9.11 7.22
C GLN A 366 -0.03 9.46 8.70
N PRO A 367 0.02 8.48 9.61
CA PRO A 367 0.19 8.69 11.06
C PRO A 367 1.65 9.05 11.42
N SER A 368 2.15 10.17 10.86
CA SER A 368 3.56 10.56 10.94
C SER A 368 4.03 10.83 12.37
N ASP A 369 3.15 11.27 13.27
CA ASP A 369 3.42 11.39 14.70
C ASP A 369 3.75 10.04 15.35
N LYS A 370 2.97 9.00 15.03
CA LYS A 370 3.20 7.64 15.51
C LYS A 370 4.46 7.03 14.90
N LEU A 371 4.73 7.31 13.64
CA LEU A 371 5.97 6.86 13.00
C LEU A 371 7.21 7.50 13.64
N LEU A 372 7.15 8.76 14.06
CA LEU A 372 8.23 9.40 14.82
C LEU A 372 8.34 8.85 16.24
N GLU A 373 7.24 8.42 16.89
CA GLU A 373 7.28 7.72 18.18
C GLU A 373 8.00 6.35 18.04
N ILE A 374 7.67 5.56 17.00
CA ILE A 374 8.37 4.31 16.69
C ILE A 374 9.87 4.58 16.46
N ALA A 375 10.20 5.54 15.60
CA ALA A 375 11.57 5.93 15.31
C ALA A 375 12.35 6.28 16.59
N ASN A 376 11.74 7.07 17.46
CA ASN A 376 12.33 7.45 18.74
C ASN A 376 12.59 6.25 19.66
N HIS A 377 11.61 5.35 19.82
CA HIS A 377 11.78 4.18 20.67
C HIS A 377 12.80 3.19 20.11
N LEU A 378 12.87 3.02 18.78
CA LEU A 378 13.91 2.21 18.15
C LEU A 378 15.31 2.82 18.35
N ALA A 379 15.44 4.15 18.25
CA ALA A 379 16.71 4.84 18.50
C ALA A 379 17.16 4.69 19.97
N MET A 380 16.24 4.89 20.91
CA MET A 380 16.52 4.68 22.35
C MET A 380 16.90 3.23 22.63
N GLY A 381 16.12 2.27 22.09
CA GLY A 381 16.39 0.85 22.24
C GLY A 381 17.79 0.47 21.72
N GLN A 382 18.21 1.03 20.59
CA GLN A 382 19.53 0.78 20.03
C GLN A 382 20.66 1.43 20.85
N ILE A 383 20.47 2.64 21.36
CA ILE A 383 21.42 3.30 22.28
C ILE A 383 21.64 2.45 23.52
N GLU A 384 20.54 2.00 24.16
CA GLU A 384 20.61 1.17 25.36
C GLU A 384 21.22 -0.22 25.07
N LEU A 385 20.94 -0.79 23.88
CA LEU A 385 21.56 -2.02 23.43
C LEU A 385 23.09 -1.88 23.30
N ALA A 386 23.54 -0.78 22.67
CA ALA A 386 24.96 -0.49 22.52
C ALA A 386 25.68 -0.24 23.86
N ASN A 387 24.96 0.27 24.86
CA ASN A 387 25.44 0.41 26.23
C ASN A 387 25.32 -0.89 27.06
N MET A 388 24.84 -1.98 26.49
CA MET A 388 24.58 -3.26 27.17
C MET A 388 23.52 -3.18 28.29
N ASN A 389 22.65 -2.18 28.25
CA ASN A 389 21.50 -2.01 29.14
C ASN A 389 20.29 -2.77 28.59
N LEU A 390 20.35 -4.11 28.57
CA LEU A 390 19.42 -4.95 27.84
C LEU A 390 17.96 -4.79 28.29
N ASP A 391 17.69 -4.65 29.61
CA ASP A 391 16.33 -4.45 30.13
C ASP A 391 15.71 -3.15 29.61
N SER A 392 16.47 -2.05 29.61
CA SER A 392 16.01 -0.76 29.06
C SER A 392 15.81 -0.83 27.53
N SER A 393 16.71 -1.50 26.83
CA SER A 393 16.57 -1.75 25.39
C SER A 393 15.28 -2.52 25.06
N ILE A 394 15.02 -3.62 25.78
CA ILE A 394 13.80 -4.44 25.62
C ILE A 394 12.55 -3.60 25.89
N MET A 395 12.56 -2.77 26.95
CA MET A 395 11.44 -1.87 27.26
C MET A 395 11.13 -0.95 26.07
N HIS A 396 12.14 -0.29 25.50
CA HIS A 396 11.93 0.61 24.37
C HIS A 396 11.48 -0.12 23.11
N PHE A 397 12.02 -1.30 22.82
CA PHE A 397 11.55 -2.08 21.68
C PHE A 397 10.11 -2.60 21.88
N LYS A 398 9.68 -2.92 23.11
CA LYS A 398 8.27 -3.23 23.39
C LYS A 398 7.37 -2.03 23.08
N MET A 399 7.75 -0.82 23.47
CA MET A 399 7.00 0.41 23.17
C MET A 399 6.92 0.66 21.65
N ALA A 400 7.99 0.38 20.89
CA ALA A 400 7.97 0.45 19.44
C ALA A 400 6.98 -0.56 18.81
N VAL A 401 6.96 -1.80 19.34
CA VAL A 401 6.00 -2.83 18.93
C VAL A 401 4.57 -2.41 19.22
N GLU A 402 4.27 -1.98 20.44
CA GLU A 402 2.92 -1.51 20.83
C GLU A 402 2.44 -0.35 19.94
N THR A 403 3.33 0.59 19.61
CA THR A 403 2.97 1.70 18.72
C THR A 403 2.75 1.23 17.29
N GLN A 404 3.56 0.29 16.77
CA GLN A 404 3.37 -0.27 15.43
C GLN A 404 2.08 -1.07 15.31
N ASP A 405 1.75 -1.90 16.32
CA ASP A 405 0.53 -2.71 16.35
C ASP A 405 -0.75 -1.85 16.35
N ALA A 406 -0.67 -0.63 16.88
CA ALA A 406 -1.79 0.31 16.89
C ALA A 406 -1.94 1.13 15.59
N LEU A 407 -1.08 0.93 14.60
CA LEU A 407 -1.21 1.62 13.31
C LEU A 407 -2.39 1.04 12.52
N PRO A 408 -3.12 1.88 11.75
CA PRO A 408 -4.15 1.39 10.85
C PRO A 408 -3.54 0.53 9.74
N TYR A 409 -4.36 -0.36 9.18
CA TYR A 409 -3.95 -1.19 8.04
C TYR A 409 -3.55 -0.34 6.83
N ARG A 410 -2.44 -0.72 6.20
CA ARG A 410 -1.94 -0.18 4.93
C ARG A 410 -0.99 -1.16 4.26
N GLU A 411 -0.91 -1.16 2.96
CA GLU A 411 0.10 -1.89 2.17
C GLU A 411 0.86 -0.98 1.19
N PRO A 412 2.19 -1.06 1.15
CA PRO A 412 3.02 -1.66 2.20
C PRO A 412 2.80 -0.97 3.54
N GLU A 413 3.21 -1.62 4.63
CA GLU A 413 3.10 -1.09 5.99
C GLU A 413 3.71 0.30 6.14
N PHE A 414 3.17 1.09 7.08
CA PHE A 414 3.70 2.43 7.39
C PHE A 414 5.12 2.43 7.92
N TRP A 415 5.50 1.38 8.66
CA TRP A 415 6.86 1.19 9.13
C TRP A 415 7.55 0.11 8.30
N TYR A 416 8.81 0.32 7.92
CA TYR A 416 9.54 -0.40 6.88
C TYR A 416 10.00 -1.82 7.25
N TYR A 417 9.80 -2.25 8.51
CA TYR A 417 10.03 -3.63 8.96
C TYR A 417 9.28 -3.91 10.25
N PRO A 418 8.97 -5.17 10.57
CA PRO A 418 8.34 -5.53 11.82
C PRO A 418 9.27 -5.26 13.02
N THR A 419 8.90 -4.32 13.90
CA THR A 419 9.73 -3.93 15.07
C THR A 419 9.95 -5.07 16.05
N ARG A 420 9.12 -6.12 16.00
CA ARG A 420 9.32 -7.38 16.73
C ARG A 420 10.67 -8.04 16.42
N GLN A 421 11.26 -7.79 15.25
CA GLN A 421 12.58 -8.30 14.92
C GLN A 421 13.68 -7.68 15.79
N SER A 422 13.57 -6.38 16.11
CA SER A 422 14.47 -5.69 17.04
C SER A 422 14.26 -6.16 18.50
N LEU A 423 13.00 -6.29 18.91
CA LEU A 423 12.66 -6.85 20.24
C LEU A 423 13.20 -8.26 20.40
N GLY A 424 12.95 -9.13 19.42
CA GLY A 424 13.44 -10.51 19.43
C GLY A 424 14.96 -10.59 19.50
N HIS A 425 15.68 -9.69 18.81
CA HIS A 425 17.14 -9.61 18.90
C HIS A 425 17.61 -9.26 20.33
N ALA A 426 17.03 -8.24 20.96
CA ALA A 426 17.38 -7.84 22.31
C ALA A 426 17.09 -8.95 23.34
N LEU A 427 15.96 -9.65 23.21
CA LEU A 427 15.62 -10.82 24.02
C LEU A 427 16.62 -11.98 23.86
N LEU A 428 17.09 -12.23 22.62
CA LEU A 428 18.16 -13.24 22.39
C LEU A 428 19.45 -12.87 23.14
N LEU A 429 19.84 -11.60 23.12
CA LEU A 429 21.04 -11.13 23.82
C LEU A 429 20.86 -11.20 25.35
N ASN A 430 19.65 -10.89 25.85
CA ASN A 430 19.31 -11.00 27.27
C ASN A 430 19.12 -12.45 27.75
N LYS A 431 19.18 -13.43 26.83
CA LYS A 431 18.95 -14.86 27.07
C LYS A 431 17.50 -15.22 27.43
N ASP A 432 16.56 -14.35 27.13
CA ASP A 432 15.11 -14.57 27.29
C ASP A 432 14.54 -15.36 26.10
N PHE A 433 15.15 -16.52 25.82
CA PHE A 433 14.91 -17.31 24.62
C PHE A 433 13.46 -17.73 24.42
N LYS A 434 12.72 -18.00 25.52
CA LYS A 434 11.31 -18.39 25.43
C LYS A 434 10.44 -17.22 24.98
N GLU A 435 10.71 -16.00 25.50
CA GLU A 435 10.00 -14.79 25.08
C GLU A 435 10.37 -14.44 23.64
N ALA A 436 11.63 -14.56 23.23
CA ALA A 436 12.06 -14.39 21.87
C ALA A 436 11.30 -15.31 20.89
N VAL A 437 11.11 -16.60 21.23
CA VAL A 437 10.29 -17.53 20.45
C VAL A 437 8.86 -17.02 20.32
N SER A 438 8.24 -16.53 21.41
CA SER A 438 6.88 -15.99 21.37
C SER A 438 6.78 -14.78 20.44
N VAL A 439 7.75 -13.84 20.53
CA VAL A 439 7.80 -12.63 19.73
C VAL A 439 7.95 -12.94 18.23
N PHE A 440 8.87 -13.83 17.85
CA PHE A 440 9.06 -14.23 16.45
C PHE A 440 7.87 -15.02 15.89
N ASN A 441 7.22 -15.86 16.71
CA ASN A 441 6.02 -16.56 16.27
C ASN A 441 4.84 -15.62 16.07
N GLN A 442 4.72 -14.55 16.88
CA GLN A 442 3.72 -13.51 16.63
C GLN A 442 4.03 -12.75 15.33
N ASP A 443 5.30 -12.39 15.12
CA ASP A 443 5.74 -11.73 13.89
C ASP A 443 5.41 -12.56 12.64
N LEU A 444 5.56 -13.89 12.71
CA LEU A 444 5.22 -14.80 11.62
C LEU A 444 3.71 -15.00 11.40
N LYS A 445 2.85 -14.64 12.35
CA LYS A 445 1.40 -14.60 12.13
C LYS A 445 1.01 -13.34 11.36
N ASP A 446 1.64 -12.21 11.70
CA ASP A 446 1.36 -10.91 11.10
C ASP A 446 2.03 -10.80 9.72
N TYR A 447 3.25 -11.34 9.59
CA TYR A 447 4.09 -11.36 8.38
C TYR A 447 4.51 -12.81 8.05
N PRO A 448 3.62 -13.60 7.42
CA PRO A 448 3.90 -15.01 7.11
C PRO A 448 5.16 -15.17 6.27
N ARG A 449 5.85 -16.30 6.43
CA ARG A 449 7.06 -16.65 5.67
C ARG A 449 8.17 -15.57 5.73
N ASN A 450 8.27 -14.87 6.84
CA ASN A 450 9.29 -13.85 7.07
C ASN A 450 10.64 -14.48 7.41
N GLY A 451 11.60 -14.37 6.52
CA GLY A 451 12.94 -14.99 6.66
C GLY A 451 13.73 -14.42 7.83
N TRP A 452 13.55 -13.14 8.18
CA TRP A 452 14.21 -12.52 9.32
C TRP A 452 13.79 -13.18 10.64
N SER A 453 12.51 -13.40 10.84
CA SER A 453 11.97 -14.01 12.05
C SER A 453 12.23 -15.52 12.11
N TYR A 454 12.25 -16.25 10.98
CA TYR A 454 12.71 -17.63 10.98
C TYR A 454 14.17 -17.76 11.41
N PHE A 455 15.03 -16.82 11.01
CA PHE A 455 16.41 -16.82 11.49
C PHE A 455 16.49 -16.55 13.00
N GLY A 456 15.66 -15.64 13.50
CA GLY A 456 15.52 -15.38 14.94
C GLY A 456 15.07 -16.63 15.71
N LEU A 457 14.05 -17.36 15.22
CA LEU A 457 13.59 -18.63 15.78
C LEU A 457 14.69 -19.70 15.77
N TYR A 458 15.44 -19.83 14.66
CA TYR A 458 16.60 -20.72 14.59
C TYR A 458 17.56 -20.47 15.76
N LYS A 459 17.92 -19.20 16.01
CA LYS A 459 18.81 -18.84 17.12
C LYS A 459 18.21 -19.15 18.49
N ALA A 460 16.94 -18.82 18.70
CA ALA A 460 16.24 -19.05 19.96
C ALA A 460 16.11 -20.55 20.27
N TYR A 461 15.65 -21.36 19.33
CA TYR A 461 15.52 -22.81 19.50
C TYR A 461 16.86 -23.50 19.72
N LYS A 462 17.91 -23.06 19.00
CA LYS A 462 19.27 -23.56 19.20
C LYS A 462 19.75 -23.31 20.63
N ALA A 463 19.51 -22.11 21.18
CA ALA A 463 19.87 -21.74 22.55
C ALA A 463 19.08 -22.54 23.60
N LEU A 464 17.85 -22.94 23.27
CA LEU A 464 16.99 -23.78 24.10
C LEU A 464 17.29 -25.28 23.96
N ASN A 465 18.27 -25.66 23.16
CA ASN A 465 18.60 -27.08 22.81
C ASN A 465 17.44 -27.84 22.14
N GLN A 466 16.52 -27.13 21.47
CA GLN A 466 15.40 -27.70 20.70
C GLN A 466 15.86 -27.95 19.25
N VAL A 467 16.67 -28.99 19.05
CA VAL A 467 17.41 -29.24 17.80
C VAL A 467 16.49 -29.36 16.58
N GLU A 468 15.38 -30.10 16.71
CA GLU A 468 14.45 -30.34 15.60
C GLU A 468 13.78 -29.00 15.13
N LEU A 469 13.24 -28.21 16.06
CA LEU A 469 12.64 -26.91 15.76
C LEU A 469 13.67 -25.90 15.22
N SER A 470 14.90 -25.95 15.74
CA SER A 470 15.99 -25.12 15.24
C SER A 470 16.31 -25.43 13.79
N ASN A 471 16.42 -26.73 13.44
CA ASN A 471 16.69 -27.15 12.06
C ASN A 471 15.52 -26.80 11.12
N GLU A 472 14.29 -26.98 11.56
CA GLU A 472 13.10 -26.60 10.78
C GLU A 472 13.09 -25.09 10.48
N ALA A 473 13.33 -24.26 11.49
CA ALA A 473 13.37 -22.81 11.33
C ALA A 473 14.50 -22.38 10.36
N LEU A 474 15.67 -23.01 10.45
CA LEU A 474 16.78 -22.75 9.53
C LEU A 474 16.47 -23.17 8.10
N MET A 475 15.86 -24.33 7.89
CA MET A 475 15.43 -24.76 6.55
C MET A 475 14.42 -23.81 5.93
N LYS A 476 13.41 -23.35 6.70
CA LYS A 476 12.43 -22.36 6.23
C LYS A 476 13.10 -21.01 5.89
N HIS A 477 14.02 -20.55 6.73
CA HIS A 477 14.81 -19.35 6.41
C HIS A 477 15.56 -19.51 5.08
N GLN A 478 16.29 -20.62 4.89
CA GLN A 478 17.07 -20.87 3.68
C GLN A 478 16.19 -20.99 2.43
N GLU A 479 15.02 -21.62 2.53
CA GLU A 479 14.04 -21.71 1.44
C GLU A 479 13.57 -20.33 0.99
N ILE A 480 13.24 -19.45 1.95
CA ILE A 480 12.67 -18.12 1.66
C ILE A 480 13.76 -17.15 1.17
N TRP A 481 15.00 -17.34 1.61
CA TRP A 481 16.11 -16.42 1.36
C TRP A 481 17.04 -16.85 0.21
N GLN A 482 16.58 -17.69 -0.70
CA GLN A 482 17.37 -18.13 -1.86
C GLN A 482 17.86 -16.97 -2.74
N MET A 483 17.12 -15.85 -2.77
CA MET A 483 17.44 -14.67 -3.58
C MET A 483 18.13 -13.56 -2.77
N SER A 484 18.35 -13.76 -1.46
CA SER A 484 19.03 -12.78 -0.60
C SER A 484 20.47 -12.57 -1.03
N ASP A 485 20.93 -11.32 -0.99
CA ASP A 485 22.32 -10.92 -1.22
C ASP A 485 23.07 -10.60 0.09
N ILE A 486 22.44 -10.87 1.25
CA ILE A 486 22.99 -10.65 2.58
C ILE A 486 22.96 -11.92 3.42
N GLU A 487 23.88 -12.01 4.38
CA GLU A 487 23.94 -13.08 5.38
C GLU A 487 23.59 -12.54 6.76
N LEU A 488 22.63 -13.19 7.44
CA LEU A 488 22.22 -12.79 8.78
C LEU A 488 23.10 -13.39 9.87
N LYS A 489 23.42 -12.54 10.86
CA LYS A 489 23.98 -12.97 12.15
C LYS A 489 22.92 -13.00 13.25
N SER A 490 21.86 -12.24 13.10
CA SER A 490 20.69 -12.13 13.99
C SER A 490 19.42 -11.84 13.18
N SER A 491 18.28 -11.62 13.87
CA SER A 491 17.01 -11.22 13.26
C SER A 491 17.01 -9.78 12.69
N ILE A 492 18.07 -9.06 12.89
CA ILE A 492 18.36 -7.72 12.35
C ILE A 492 19.85 -7.58 12.05
N ILE A 493 20.23 -6.55 11.30
CA ILE A 493 21.62 -6.20 11.02
C ILE A 493 21.95 -4.90 11.77
N TYR A 494 23.06 -4.94 12.52
CA TYR A 494 23.64 -3.76 13.21
C TYR A 494 25.12 -3.65 12.97
#